data_daa03a1281e28b9d0a1a580f4ea88b48
#
_entry.id   daa03a1281e28b9d0a1a580f4ea88b48
#
_cell.length_a   1.000
_cell.length_b   1.000
_cell.length_c   1.000
_cell.angle_alpha   90.00
_cell.angle_beta   90.00
_cell.angle_gamma   90.00
#
_symmetry.space_group_name_H-M   'P 1'
#
loop_
_entity.id
_entity.type
_entity.pdbx_description
1 polymer ?
#
loop_
_entity_poly.entity_id
_entity_poly.type
_entity_poly.pdbx_seq_one_letter_code
_entity_poly.pdbx_strand_id
1 'polypeptide(L)'
;KFLDMVKGECDSKNEKVKSYTKELNYYLDILHKFTGWIDDKTKIEKDDVSAAANDYLKTLGYVSIAYSWIKVLEVSFADYENNKEFYEDKINTAKFYFDKVLPRAELHYKSAISGSSNIMNFKFN
;
A
#
# COMPACT_ATOMS: atom_id res chain seq x y z
N LYS A 1 5.71 10.65 -9.36
CA LYS A 1 4.49 11.13 -10.03
C LYS A 1 3.23 10.47 -9.50
N PHE A 2 3.17 9.12 -9.54
CA PHE A 2 2.00 8.39 -9.06
C PHE A 2 1.74 8.66 -7.58
N LEU A 3 2.80 8.62 -6.76
CA LEU A 3 2.68 8.83 -5.31
C LEU A 3 2.18 10.23 -4.98
N ASP A 4 2.70 11.25 -5.66
CA ASP A 4 2.27 12.63 -5.43
C ASP A 4 0.82 12.85 -5.86
N MET A 5 0.42 12.25 -6.97
CA MET A 5 -0.96 12.30 -7.46
C MET A 5 -1.91 11.65 -6.46
N VAL A 6 -1.58 10.46 -5.98
CA VAL A 6 -2.41 9.73 -5.02
C VAL A 6 -2.52 10.49 -3.70
N LYS A 7 -1.41 11.04 -3.19
CA LYS A 7 -1.43 11.85 -1.96
C LYS A 7 -2.32 13.07 -2.10
N GLY A 8 -2.26 13.75 -3.24
CA GLY A 8 -3.09 14.92 -3.50
C GLY A 8 -4.58 14.58 -3.58
N GLU A 9 -4.92 13.44 -4.15
CA GLU A 9 -6.31 13.01 -4.30
C GLU A 9 -6.88 12.35 -3.05
N CYS A 10 -6.04 11.91 -2.12
CA CYS A 10 -6.48 11.26 -0.89
C CYS A 10 -7.01 12.25 0.16
N ASP A 11 -6.99 13.54 -0.11
CA ASP A 11 -7.55 14.56 0.79
C ASP A 11 -9.08 14.56 0.64
N SER A 12 -9.73 13.63 1.32
CA SER A 12 -11.19 13.53 1.30
C SER A 12 -11.81 14.48 2.31
N LYS A 13 -12.88 15.18 1.90
CA LYS A 13 -13.67 16.05 2.79
C LYS A 13 -14.59 15.26 3.71
N ASN A 14 -14.82 13.98 3.43
CA ASN A 14 -15.67 13.13 4.25
C ASN A 14 -14.87 12.57 5.42
N GLU A 15 -15.30 12.88 6.64
CA GLU A 15 -14.61 12.46 7.85
C GLU A 15 -14.58 10.95 8.04
N LYS A 16 -15.58 10.23 7.53
CA LYS A 16 -15.62 8.78 7.60
C LYS A 16 -14.54 8.14 6.73
N VAL A 17 -14.12 8.82 5.68
CA VAL A 17 -13.06 8.33 4.77
C VAL A 17 -11.68 8.74 5.28
N LYS A 18 -11.57 9.77 6.12
CA LYS A 18 -10.28 10.28 6.61
C LYS A 18 -9.43 9.23 7.32
N SER A 19 -10.05 8.34 8.09
CA SER A 19 -9.31 7.27 8.77
C SER A 19 -8.64 6.32 7.77
N TYR A 20 -9.33 6.04 6.68
CA TYR A 20 -8.79 5.19 5.61
C TYR A 20 -7.70 5.91 4.83
N THR A 21 -7.85 7.21 4.57
CA THR A 21 -6.81 7.99 3.90
C THR A 21 -5.56 8.10 4.75
N LYS A 22 -5.69 8.18 6.07
CA LYS A 22 -4.53 8.17 6.98
C LYS A 22 -3.78 6.85 6.90
N GLU A 23 -4.50 5.73 6.88
CA GLU A 23 -3.88 4.42 6.73
C GLU A 23 -3.19 4.32 5.37
N LEU A 24 -3.85 4.76 4.30
CA LEU A 24 -3.24 4.75 2.97
C LEU A 24 -1.98 5.60 2.93
N ASN A 25 -1.97 6.77 3.55
CA ASN A 25 -0.78 7.63 3.61
C ASN A 25 0.38 6.94 4.32
N TYR A 26 0.12 6.16 5.35
CA TYR A 26 1.15 5.35 6.01
C TYR A 26 1.82 4.39 5.01
N TYR A 27 1.01 3.70 4.20
CA TYR A 27 1.55 2.75 3.21
C TYR A 27 2.17 3.46 2.01
N LEU A 28 1.70 4.65 1.66
CA LEU A 28 2.35 5.47 0.63
C LEU A 28 3.76 5.88 1.06
N ASP A 29 3.94 6.20 2.34
CA ASP A 29 5.26 6.51 2.87
C ASP A 29 6.17 5.29 2.83
N ILE A 30 5.64 4.10 3.13
CA ILE A 30 6.39 2.85 3.01
C ILE A 30 6.79 2.62 1.54
N LEU A 31 5.89 2.82 0.61
CA LEU A 31 6.17 2.65 -0.81
C LEU A 31 7.23 3.64 -1.28
N HIS A 32 7.19 4.86 -0.79
CA HIS A 32 8.20 5.89 -1.11
C HIS A 32 9.58 5.47 -0.59
N LYS A 33 9.67 4.99 0.63
CA LYS A 33 10.91 4.47 1.21
C LYS A 33 11.43 3.27 0.43
N PHE A 34 10.54 2.39 0.01
CA PHE A 34 10.89 1.20 -0.76
C PHE A 34 11.46 1.59 -2.12
N THR A 35 10.84 2.57 -2.78
CA THR A 35 11.32 3.09 -4.05
C THR A 35 12.75 3.63 -3.92
N GLY A 36 13.01 4.43 -2.90
CA GLY A 36 14.34 4.95 -2.62
C GLY A 36 15.36 3.86 -2.34
N TRP A 37 14.97 2.85 -1.58
CA TRP A 37 15.83 1.73 -1.27
C TRP A 37 16.22 0.93 -2.52
N ILE A 38 15.27 0.68 -3.43
CA ILE A 38 15.53 -0.01 -4.68
C ILE A 38 16.46 0.81 -5.58
N ASP A 39 16.24 2.12 -5.68
CA ASP A 39 17.10 3.00 -6.48
C ASP A 39 18.54 2.96 -5.99
N ASP A 40 18.75 2.97 -4.69
CA ASP A 40 20.10 2.87 -4.12
C ASP A 40 20.73 1.50 -4.39
N LYS A 41 19.95 0.43 -4.30
CA LYS A 41 20.44 -0.94 -4.49
C LYS A 41 20.73 -1.29 -5.95
N THR A 42 20.03 -0.67 -6.91
CA THR A 42 20.29 -0.92 -8.35
C THR A 42 21.72 -0.60 -8.73
N LYS A 43 22.36 0.28 -8.00
CA LYS A 43 23.74 0.68 -8.24
C LYS A 43 24.76 -0.27 -7.62
N ILE A 44 24.33 -1.18 -6.75
CA ILE A 44 25.21 -1.98 -5.91
C ILE A 44 25.19 -3.47 -6.25
N GLU A 45 24.00 -4.10 -6.35
CA GLU A 45 23.89 -5.55 -6.60
C GLU A 45 22.63 -5.91 -7.40
N LYS A 46 22.82 -6.55 -8.56
CA LYS A 46 21.72 -6.91 -9.46
C LYS A 46 20.81 -8.01 -8.92
N ASP A 47 21.37 -8.97 -8.21
CA ASP A 47 20.59 -10.13 -7.70
C ASP A 47 19.62 -9.72 -6.60
N ASP A 48 20.03 -8.81 -5.72
CA ASP A 48 19.16 -8.28 -4.67
C ASP A 48 18.01 -7.46 -5.24
N VAL A 49 18.25 -6.74 -6.33
CA VAL A 49 17.23 -5.95 -7.01
C VAL A 49 16.16 -6.86 -7.62
N SER A 50 16.58 -7.97 -8.24
CA SER A 50 15.64 -8.91 -8.85
C SER A 50 14.71 -9.55 -7.82
N ALA A 51 15.25 -9.94 -6.67
CA ALA A 51 14.45 -10.49 -5.58
C ALA A 51 13.50 -9.46 -4.98
N ALA A 52 13.99 -8.24 -4.78
CA ALA A 52 13.21 -7.16 -4.19
C ALA A 52 12.15 -6.61 -5.15
N ALA A 53 12.37 -6.72 -6.47
CA ALA A 53 11.44 -6.20 -7.47
C ALA A 53 10.06 -6.86 -7.35
N ASN A 54 10.01 -8.15 -7.07
CA ASN A 54 8.76 -8.87 -6.85
C ASN A 54 7.99 -8.33 -5.66
N ASP A 55 8.70 -8.13 -4.53
CA ASP A 55 8.08 -7.57 -3.32
C ASP A 55 7.64 -6.13 -3.56
N TYR A 56 8.42 -5.36 -4.31
CA TYR A 56 8.06 -3.99 -4.66
C TYR A 56 6.77 -3.92 -5.48
N LEU A 57 6.67 -4.79 -6.50
CA LEU A 57 5.48 -4.85 -7.34
C LEU A 57 4.25 -5.23 -6.54
N LYS A 58 4.38 -6.16 -5.60
CA LYS A 58 3.27 -6.54 -4.71
C LYS A 58 2.87 -5.39 -3.79
N THR A 59 3.84 -4.69 -3.21
CA THR A 59 3.59 -3.51 -2.39
C THR A 59 2.85 -2.44 -3.19
N LEU A 60 3.33 -2.15 -4.39
CA LEU A 60 2.68 -1.19 -5.29
C LEU A 60 1.25 -1.62 -5.62
N GLY A 61 1.05 -2.92 -5.89
CA GLY A 61 -0.28 -3.47 -6.18
C GLY A 61 -1.24 -3.29 -5.02
N TYR A 62 -0.84 -3.64 -3.80
CA TYR A 62 -1.68 -3.49 -2.62
C TYR A 62 -2.07 -2.03 -2.37
N VAL A 63 -1.11 -1.13 -2.50
CA VAL A 63 -1.35 0.30 -2.29
C VAL A 63 -2.28 0.87 -3.37
N SER A 64 -2.11 0.44 -4.62
CA SER A 64 -2.95 0.88 -5.73
C SER A 64 -4.40 0.43 -5.55
N ILE A 65 -4.61 -0.81 -5.09
CA ILE A 65 -5.96 -1.32 -4.81
C ILE A 65 -6.57 -0.57 -3.63
N ALA A 66 -5.78 -0.26 -2.61
CA ALA A 66 -6.26 0.55 -1.48
C ALA A 66 -6.74 1.92 -1.93
N TYR A 67 -6.01 2.55 -2.85
CA TYR A 67 -6.42 3.82 -3.43
C TYR A 67 -7.78 3.70 -4.13
N SER A 68 -7.98 2.61 -4.89
CA SER A 68 -9.26 2.34 -5.53
C SER A 68 -10.40 2.19 -4.52
N TRP A 69 -10.12 1.52 -3.38
CA TRP A 69 -11.12 1.40 -2.32
C TRP A 69 -11.46 2.74 -1.67
N ILE A 70 -10.50 3.66 -1.58
CA ILE A 70 -10.80 5.02 -1.10
C ILE A 70 -11.84 5.68 -2.01
N LYS A 71 -11.72 5.54 -3.33
CA LYS A 71 -12.69 6.08 -4.28
C LYS A 71 -14.06 5.44 -4.10
N VAL A 72 -14.11 4.12 -3.91
CA VAL A 72 -15.36 3.39 -3.64
C VAL A 72 -15.99 3.88 -2.33
N LEU A 73 -15.20 4.09 -1.30
CA LEU A 73 -15.69 4.59 -0.01
C LEU A 73 -16.28 5.99 -0.12
N GLU A 74 -15.63 6.87 -0.87
CA GLU A 74 -16.14 8.23 -1.09
C GLU A 74 -17.54 8.20 -1.69
N VAL A 75 -17.75 7.39 -2.74
CA VAL A 75 -19.05 7.24 -3.38
C VAL A 75 -20.04 6.58 -2.44
N SER A 76 -19.61 5.54 -1.73
CA SER A 76 -20.48 4.77 -0.83
C SER A 76 -21.06 5.63 0.28
N PHE A 77 -20.23 6.48 0.89
CA PHE A 77 -20.71 7.37 1.95
C PHE A 77 -21.53 8.54 1.41
N ALA A 78 -21.19 9.05 0.24
CA ALA A 78 -21.91 10.16 -0.38
C ALA A 78 -23.32 9.78 -0.85
N ASP A 79 -23.47 8.56 -1.37
CA ASP A 79 -24.71 8.07 -1.99
C ASP A 79 -25.41 7.02 -1.12
N TYR A 80 -25.00 6.87 0.12
CA TYR A 80 -25.43 5.79 1.03
C TYR A 80 -26.95 5.65 1.12
N GLU A 81 -27.67 6.78 1.24
CA GLU A 81 -29.10 6.78 1.44
C GLU A 81 -29.88 6.22 0.23
N ASN A 82 -29.31 6.25 -0.95
CA ASN A 82 -29.97 5.77 -2.16
C ASN A 82 -29.96 4.26 -2.30
N ASN A 83 -28.98 3.56 -1.68
CA ASN A 83 -28.93 2.11 -1.70
C ASN A 83 -28.07 1.60 -0.54
N LYS A 84 -28.64 1.61 0.65
CA LYS A 84 -27.93 1.32 1.90
C LYS A 84 -27.27 -0.05 1.91
N GLU A 85 -28.01 -1.08 1.49
CA GLU A 85 -27.51 -2.46 1.52
C GLU A 85 -26.30 -2.63 0.59
N PHE A 86 -26.39 -2.10 -0.62
CA PHE A 86 -25.31 -2.18 -1.59
C PHE A 86 -24.05 -1.48 -1.08
N TYR A 87 -24.19 -0.26 -0.58
CA TYR A 87 -23.04 0.51 -0.11
C TYR A 87 -22.48 -0.02 1.20
N GLU A 88 -23.31 -0.59 2.05
CA GLU A 88 -22.84 -1.22 3.27
C GLU A 88 -21.94 -2.42 2.97
N ASP A 89 -22.27 -3.21 1.97
CA ASP A 89 -21.42 -4.31 1.50
C ASP A 89 -20.07 -3.79 1.00
N LYS A 90 -20.09 -2.70 0.25
CA LYS A 90 -18.85 -2.08 -0.25
C LYS A 90 -17.98 -1.54 0.89
N ILE A 91 -18.58 -0.88 1.85
CA ILE A 91 -17.87 -0.34 3.02
C ILE A 91 -17.24 -1.47 3.83
N ASN A 92 -17.98 -2.55 4.06
CA ASN A 92 -17.48 -3.70 4.80
C ASN A 92 -16.33 -4.40 4.06
N THR A 93 -16.42 -4.51 2.75
CA THR A 93 -15.35 -5.09 1.94
C THR A 93 -14.10 -4.23 1.98
N ALA A 94 -14.26 -2.91 1.89
CA ALA A 94 -13.14 -1.99 2.00
C ALA A 94 -12.47 -2.10 3.38
N LYS A 95 -13.26 -2.15 4.44
CA LYS A 95 -12.75 -2.31 5.80
C LYS A 95 -11.93 -3.59 5.93
N PHE A 96 -12.45 -4.70 5.40
CA PHE A 96 -11.72 -5.96 5.38
C PHE A 96 -10.38 -5.82 4.66
N TYR A 97 -10.38 -5.14 3.52
CA TYR A 97 -9.15 -4.94 2.75
C TYR A 97 -8.11 -4.17 3.57
N PHE A 98 -8.50 -3.05 4.18
CA PHE A 98 -7.59 -2.23 4.98
C PHE A 98 -7.10 -2.95 6.23
N ASP A 99 -7.95 -3.77 6.85
CA ASP A 99 -7.60 -4.46 8.09
C ASP A 99 -6.75 -5.72 7.85
N LYS A 100 -7.03 -6.46 6.76
CA LYS A 100 -6.49 -7.81 6.57
C LYS A 100 -5.58 -7.96 5.37
N VAL A 101 -5.75 -7.16 4.33
CA VAL A 101 -5.00 -7.33 3.09
C VAL A 101 -3.90 -6.30 2.95
N LEU A 102 -4.22 -5.02 3.14
CA LEU A 102 -3.26 -3.94 2.97
C LEU A 102 -2.00 -4.07 3.85
N PRO A 103 -2.07 -4.57 5.10
CA PRO A 103 -0.86 -4.76 5.92
C PRO A 103 0.19 -5.66 5.29
N ARG A 104 -0.18 -6.48 4.32
CA ARG A 104 0.77 -7.32 3.57
C ARG A 104 1.79 -6.48 2.81
N ALA A 105 1.44 -5.26 2.44
CA ALA A 105 2.37 -4.34 1.78
C ALA A 105 3.59 -4.05 2.65
N GLU A 106 3.38 -3.82 3.95
CA GLU A 106 4.47 -3.59 4.90
C GLU A 106 5.32 -4.84 5.07
N LEU A 107 4.68 -6.01 5.10
CA LEU A 107 5.39 -7.28 5.22
C LEU A 107 6.34 -7.50 4.05
N HIS A 108 5.91 -7.22 2.83
CA HIS A 108 6.75 -7.34 1.65
C HIS A 108 7.93 -6.37 1.70
N TYR A 109 7.70 -5.15 2.16
CA TYR A 109 8.75 -4.16 2.31
C TYR A 109 9.80 -4.63 3.33
N LYS A 110 9.37 -5.05 4.50
CA LYS A 110 10.27 -5.53 5.55
C LYS A 110 11.03 -6.78 5.11
N SER A 111 10.36 -7.68 4.42
CA SER A 111 10.96 -8.90 3.90
C SER A 111 12.06 -8.59 2.88
N ALA A 112 11.82 -7.66 1.99
CA ALA A 112 12.79 -7.26 0.98
C ALA A 112 14.04 -6.64 1.60
N ILE A 113 13.86 -5.75 2.56
CA ILE A 113 14.97 -5.03 3.22
C ILE A 113 15.82 -5.98 4.05
N SER A 114 15.19 -6.86 4.83
CA SER A 114 15.91 -7.75 5.74
C SER A 114 16.38 -9.03 5.06
N GLY A 115 15.75 -9.45 3.97
CA GLY A 115 16.03 -10.71 3.31
C GLY A 115 17.47 -10.84 2.84
N SER A 116 17.97 -9.81 2.20
CA SER A 116 19.33 -9.74 1.68
C SER A 116 20.36 -9.83 2.82
N SER A 117 20.17 -9.08 3.88
CA SER A 117 21.01 -9.12 5.07
C SER A 117 21.02 -10.50 5.73
N ASN A 118 19.83 -11.10 5.85
CA ASN A 118 19.69 -12.40 6.49
C ASN A 118 20.37 -13.51 5.68
N ILE A 119 20.25 -13.47 4.38
CA ILE A 119 20.90 -14.43 3.48
C ILE A 119 22.42 -14.31 3.58
N MET A 120 22.94 -13.11 3.59
CA MET A 120 24.37 -12.87 3.73
C MET A 120 24.89 -13.36 5.09
N ASN A 121 24.17 -13.07 6.17
CA ASN A 121 24.54 -13.54 7.50
C ASN A 121 24.51 -15.06 7.57
N PHE A 122 23.55 -15.69 6.95
CA PHE A 122 23.44 -17.15 6.93
C PHE A 122 24.62 -17.79 6.17
N LYS A 123 25.05 -17.19 5.07
CA LYS A 123 26.16 -17.71 4.27
C LYS A 123 27.51 -17.66 5.00
N PHE A 124 27.68 -16.70 5.87
CA PHE A 124 28.95 -16.51 6.59
C PHE A 124 28.99 -17.18 7.95
N ASN A 125 27.89 -17.73 8.38
CA ASN A 125 27.81 -18.54 9.59
C ASN A 125 27.96 -20.02 9.25
#